data_c1e1c65c6b40e125b24fbde9a125d00a
#
_entry.id   c1e1c65c6b40e125b24fbde9a125d00a
#
_cell.length_a   1.000
_cell.length_b   1.000
_cell.length_c   1.000
_cell.angle_alpha   90.00
_cell.angle_beta   90.00
_cell.angle_gamma   90.00
#
_symmetry.space_group_name_H-M   'P 1'
#
loop_
_entity.id
_entity.type
_entity.pdbx_description
1 polymer ?
#
loop_
_entity_poly.entity_id
_entity_poly.type
_entity_poly.pdbx_seq_one_letter_code
_entity_poly.pdbx_strand_id
1 'polypeptide(L)'
;MLPLKQQIITVQPDIHPLGQTPQSASYFDIGSGTPVLMLHGFMGNKDCWLPLIQQLKLDCRCVSLDLLGFGESGKPKIRYDVATEVAFVRQVTLALGLDPCYILGHSFGGWVAAAYALKYPASVKGLLLAASAGIRDDTFCGRYDHLRPLLWQTPVVDWLLQLAKLSTKIVGKSETLEKISWFRRELNAQPAARSFLVDRMRPEDAVDTVEKEIHQLRVPTLVISGDRDETIPLWHSETYAREIPGAQLVTIPEASHSLPQDYAPELAALILPFLERLKANAL
;
A
#
# COMPACT_ATOMS: atom_id res chain seq x y z
N MET A 1 -22.52 -2.69 -17.19
CA MET A 1 -21.27 -3.08 -16.49
C MET A 1 -21.57 -4.28 -15.62
N LEU A 2 -20.93 -5.43 -15.83
CA LEU A 2 -21.07 -6.54 -14.89
C LEU A 2 -20.51 -6.09 -13.53
N PRO A 3 -21.15 -6.45 -12.40
CA PRO A 3 -20.62 -6.10 -11.09
C PRO A 3 -19.22 -6.67 -10.95
N LEU A 4 -18.27 -5.83 -10.52
CA LEU A 4 -16.92 -6.26 -10.19
C LEU A 4 -17.00 -7.32 -9.10
N LYS A 5 -16.64 -8.56 -9.43
CA LYS A 5 -16.74 -9.66 -8.48
C LYS A 5 -15.44 -9.74 -7.68
N GLN A 6 -15.53 -9.36 -6.41
CA GLN A 6 -14.49 -9.63 -5.43
C GLN A 6 -14.27 -11.15 -5.33
N GLN A 7 -13.00 -11.52 -5.17
CA GLN A 7 -12.58 -12.89 -4.98
C GLN A 7 -11.88 -13.02 -3.62
N ILE A 8 -11.97 -14.20 -3.02
CA ILE A 8 -11.30 -14.52 -1.76
C ILE A 8 -10.63 -15.87 -1.92
N ILE A 9 -9.35 -15.94 -1.55
CA ILE A 9 -8.61 -17.20 -1.43
C ILE A 9 -8.07 -17.36 -0.02
N THR A 10 -7.74 -18.58 0.36
CA THR A 10 -7.05 -18.88 1.61
C THR A 10 -5.60 -19.19 1.31
N VAL A 11 -4.70 -18.52 1.99
CA VAL A 11 -3.24 -18.69 1.89
C VAL A 11 -2.66 -19.04 3.26
N GLN A 12 -1.47 -19.64 3.30
CA GLN A 12 -0.80 -20.04 4.54
C GLN A 12 0.58 -19.37 4.63
N PRO A 13 0.62 -18.05 4.87
CA PRO A 13 1.89 -17.33 5.04
C PRO A 13 2.57 -17.80 6.34
N ASP A 14 3.88 -17.92 6.29
CA ASP A 14 4.69 -18.13 7.48
C ASP A 14 4.89 -16.80 8.21
N ILE A 15 4.05 -16.57 9.21
CA ILE A 15 3.97 -15.31 9.97
C ILE A 15 4.22 -15.59 11.45
N HIS A 16 5.26 -15.00 12.02
CA HIS A 16 5.48 -15.07 13.47
C HIS A 16 4.48 -14.12 14.20
N PRO A 17 3.81 -14.51 15.27
CA PRO A 17 3.85 -15.81 15.97
C PRO A 17 2.84 -16.84 15.46
N LEU A 18 2.10 -16.58 14.38
CA LEU A 18 1.00 -17.41 13.90
C LEU A 18 1.46 -18.71 13.19
N GLY A 19 2.75 -18.81 12.84
CA GLY A 19 3.23 -19.88 11.97
C GLY A 19 2.49 -19.87 10.63
N GLN A 20 2.08 -21.05 10.15
CA GLN A 20 1.33 -21.22 8.90
C GLN A 20 -0.20 -21.19 9.10
N THR A 21 -0.71 -20.40 10.03
CA THR A 21 -2.15 -20.26 10.23
C THR A 21 -2.82 -19.70 8.97
N PRO A 22 -3.87 -20.35 8.43
CA PRO A 22 -4.53 -19.89 7.23
C PRO A 22 -5.07 -18.46 7.36
N GLN A 23 -4.84 -17.65 6.33
CA GLN A 23 -5.33 -16.27 6.21
C GLN A 23 -6.14 -16.12 4.93
N SER A 24 -7.25 -15.39 4.97
CA SER A 24 -7.98 -15.00 3.77
C SER A 24 -7.29 -13.85 3.06
N ALA A 25 -7.23 -13.90 1.72
CA ALA A 25 -6.78 -12.82 0.87
C ALA A 25 -7.94 -12.39 -0.04
N SER A 26 -8.35 -11.14 0.09
CA SER A 26 -9.40 -10.54 -0.73
C SER A 26 -8.76 -9.73 -1.85
N TYR A 27 -9.23 -9.92 -3.09
CA TYR A 27 -8.64 -9.29 -4.26
C TYR A 27 -9.65 -9.11 -5.40
N PHE A 28 -9.30 -8.24 -6.36
CA PHE A 28 -9.86 -8.24 -7.71
C PHE A 28 -8.86 -8.86 -8.67
N ASP A 29 -9.36 -9.60 -9.66
CA ASP A 29 -8.58 -10.12 -10.80
C ASP A 29 -9.33 -9.72 -12.06
N ILE A 30 -8.82 -8.72 -12.76
CA ILE A 30 -9.53 -8.01 -13.84
C ILE A 30 -8.58 -7.83 -15.02
N GLY A 31 -9.11 -8.10 -16.21
CA GLY A 31 -8.37 -7.98 -17.46
C GLY A 31 -7.62 -9.25 -17.84
N SER A 32 -6.78 -9.13 -18.86
CA SER A 32 -5.98 -10.23 -19.41
C SER A 32 -4.66 -9.70 -19.95
N GLY A 33 -3.68 -10.58 -20.11
CA GLY A 33 -2.35 -10.20 -20.61
C GLY A 33 -1.29 -10.16 -19.52
N THR A 34 -0.50 -9.10 -19.45
CA THR A 34 0.62 -8.99 -18.52
C THR A 34 0.15 -8.95 -17.06
N PRO A 35 0.61 -9.90 -16.20
CA PRO A 35 0.19 -9.91 -14.80
C PRO A 35 0.84 -8.77 -14.01
N VAL A 36 0.01 -7.93 -13.42
CA VAL A 36 0.41 -6.82 -12.54
C VAL A 36 -0.29 -6.98 -11.19
N LEU A 37 0.48 -7.24 -10.15
CA LEU A 37 0.00 -7.22 -8.77
C LEU A 37 0.03 -5.78 -8.25
N MET A 38 -1.08 -5.32 -7.67
CA MET A 38 -1.26 -3.96 -7.18
C MET A 38 -1.47 -3.96 -5.66
N LEU A 39 -0.59 -3.25 -4.93
CA LEU A 39 -0.55 -3.15 -3.47
C LEU A 39 -0.90 -1.73 -3.02
N HIS A 40 -2.01 -1.58 -2.30
CA HIS A 40 -2.55 -0.28 -1.87
C HIS A 40 -1.74 0.37 -0.74
N GLY A 41 -1.96 1.66 -0.53
CA GLY A 41 -1.35 2.45 0.54
C GLY A 41 -1.94 2.19 1.92
N PHE A 42 -1.33 2.82 2.94
CA PHE A 42 -1.77 2.75 4.33
C PHE A 42 -3.24 3.17 4.49
N MET A 43 -4.00 2.43 5.28
CA MET A 43 -5.45 2.59 5.46
C MET A 43 -6.28 2.47 4.17
N GLY A 44 -5.67 2.04 3.07
CA GLY A 44 -6.35 1.78 1.82
C GLY A 44 -6.96 0.38 1.75
N ASN A 45 -7.43 0.06 0.57
CA ASN A 45 -7.92 -1.26 0.18
C ASN A 45 -7.76 -1.42 -1.35
N LYS A 46 -8.08 -2.61 -1.87
CA LYS A 46 -8.00 -2.96 -3.29
C LYS A 46 -8.79 -2.03 -4.23
N ASP A 47 -9.85 -1.38 -3.71
CA ASP A 47 -10.73 -0.54 -4.54
C ASP A 47 -10.04 0.72 -5.05
N CYS A 48 -8.99 1.19 -4.36
CA CYS A 48 -8.24 2.39 -4.76
C CYS A 48 -7.64 2.28 -6.17
N TRP A 49 -7.44 1.06 -6.66
CA TRP A 49 -6.87 0.79 -7.98
C TRP A 49 -7.90 0.76 -9.11
N LEU A 50 -9.20 0.77 -8.80
CA LEU A 50 -10.26 0.63 -9.82
C LEU A 50 -10.17 1.66 -10.95
N PRO A 51 -9.88 2.96 -10.70
CA PRO A 51 -9.69 3.92 -11.78
C PRO A 51 -8.55 3.53 -12.72
N LEU A 52 -7.41 3.11 -12.17
CA LEU A 52 -6.25 2.69 -12.97
C LEU A 52 -6.50 1.36 -13.70
N ILE A 53 -7.17 0.40 -13.06
CA ILE A 53 -7.54 -0.88 -13.68
C ILE A 53 -8.39 -0.66 -14.94
N GLN A 54 -9.28 0.32 -14.94
CA GLN A 54 -10.09 0.64 -16.13
C GLN A 54 -9.22 1.06 -17.32
N GLN A 55 -8.06 1.68 -17.07
CA GLN A 55 -7.10 2.09 -18.10
C GLN A 55 -6.22 0.91 -18.58
N LEU A 56 -5.87 -0.03 -17.69
CA LEU A 56 -4.89 -1.08 -17.95
C LEU A 56 -5.48 -2.43 -18.38
N LYS A 57 -6.77 -2.70 -18.12
CA LYS A 57 -7.40 -4.02 -18.22
C LYS A 57 -7.39 -4.68 -19.61
N LEU A 58 -7.16 -3.92 -20.67
CA LEU A 58 -7.08 -4.45 -22.02
C LEU A 58 -5.70 -5.07 -22.33
N ASP A 59 -4.65 -4.59 -21.64
CA ASP A 59 -3.26 -4.96 -21.87
C ASP A 59 -2.65 -5.76 -20.71
N CYS A 60 -3.30 -5.66 -19.53
CA CYS A 60 -2.82 -6.22 -18.29
C CYS A 60 -3.89 -7.06 -17.57
N ARG A 61 -3.47 -8.18 -16.98
CA ARG A 61 -4.20 -8.85 -15.91
C ARG A 61 -3.86 -8.15 -14.61
N CYS A 62 -4.77 -7.31 -14.12
CA CYS A 62 -4.62 -6.50 -12.93
C CYS A 62 -5.14 -7.28 -11.72
N VAL A 63 -4.26 -7.61 -10.79
CA VAL A 63 -4.62 -8.23 -9.51
C VAL A 63 -4.43 -7.21 -8.40
N SER A 64 -5.53 -6.65 -7.92
CA SER A 64 -5.53 -5.67 -6.83
C SER A 64 -5.85 -6.38 -5.52
N LEU A 65 -4.93 -6.35 -4.57
CA LEU A 65 -4.95 -7.12 -3.32
C LEU A 65 -5.21 -6.20 -2.11
N ASP A 66 -6.11 -6.63 -1.22
CA ASP A 66 -6.14 -6.11 0.14
C ASP A 66 -4.98 -6.72 0.94
N LEU A 67 -4.08 -5.90 1.45
CA LEU A 67 -2.97 -6.33 2.30
C LEU A 67 -3.49 -6.93 3.62
N LEU A 68 -2.66 -7.72 4.31
CA LEU A 68 -3.07 -8.37 5.56
C LEU A 68 -3.42 -7.33 6.63
N GLY A 69 -4.54 -7.53 7.32
CA GLY A 69 -5.02 -6.57 8.32
C GLY A 69 -5.71 -5.32 7.77
N PHE A 70 -5.84 -5.22 6.43
CA PHE A 70 -6.55 -4.15 5.71
C PHE A 70 -7.74 -4.70 4.94
N GLY A 71 -8.61 -3.81 4.48
CA GLY A 71 -9.75 -4.14 3.63
C GLY A 71 -10.56 -5.32 4.15
N GLU A 72 -10.74 -6.32 3.32
CA GLU A 72 -11.48 -7.56 3.63
C GLU A 72 -10.57 -8.81 3.68
N SER A 73 -9.25 -8.62 3.64
CA SER A 73 -8.27 -9.67 3.92
C SER A 73 -8.25 -10.04 5.40
N GLY A 74 -7.59 -11.14 5.73
CA GLY A 74 -7.44 -11.65 7.09
C GLY A 74 -6.93 -10.59 8.06
N LYS A 75 -7.45 -10.59 9.29
CA LYS A 75 -7.13 -9.62 10.34
C LYS A 75 -6.65 -10.28 11.62
N PRO A 76 -5.54 -11.06 11.56
CA PRO A 76 -5.02 -11.71 12.74
C PRO A 76 -4.57 -10.71 13.81
N LYS A 77 -4.68 -11.09 15.08
CA LYS A 77 -4.22 -10.29 16.22
C LYS A 77 -2.71 -10.49 16.42
N ILE A 78 -1.91 -9.76 15.67
CA ILE A 78 -0.45 -9.78 15.72
C ILE A 78 0.11 -8.38 15.75
N ARG A 79 1.40 -8.23 16.01
CA ARG A 79 2.16 -7.03 15.66
C ARG A 79 2.47 -7.12 14.17
N TYR A 80 1.97 -6.17 13.40
CA TYR A 80 2.21 -6.12 11.95
C TYR A 80 3.56 -5.45 11.64
N ASP A 81 4.25 -5.99 10.63
CA ASP A 81 5.47 -5.44 10.06
C ASP A 81 5.54 -5.72 8.56
N VAL A 82 6.51 -5.12 7.88
CA VAL A 82 6.67 -5.28 6.43
C VAL A 82 7.03 -6.73 6.07
N ALA A 83 7.78 -7.42 6.92
CA ALA A 83 8.11 -8.83 6.70
C ALA A 83 6.87 -9.73 6.68
N THR A 84 5.89 -9.44 7.56
CA THR A 84 4.58 -10.09 7.59
C THR A 84 3.80 -9.87 6.29
N GLU A 85 3.75 -8.62 5.80
CA GLU A 85 3.09 -8.30 4.54
C GLU A 85 3.77 -8.99 3.35
N VAL A 86 5.10 -8.99 3.31
CA VAL A 86 5.87 -9.68 2.27
C VAL A 86 5.60 -11.19 2.27
N ALA A 87 5.51 -11.83 3.44
CA ALA A 87 5.18 -13.25 3.56
C ALA A 87 3.76 -13.54 3.06
N PHE A 88 2.80 -12.67 3.39
CA PHE A 88 1.42 -12.78 2.91
C PHE A 88 1.33 -12.61 1.40
N VAL A 89 1.92 -11.55 0.84
CA VAL A 89 1.98 -11.31 -0.61
C VAL A 89 2.63 -12.48 -1.34
N ARG A 90 3.69 -13.08 -0.77
CA ARG A 90 4.35 -14.25 -1.37
C ARG A 90 3.40 -15.42 -1.57
N GLN A 91 2.59 -15.74 -0.57
CA GLN A 91 1.64 -16.85 -0.67
C GLN A 91 0.50 -16.54 -1.65
N VAL A 92 0.06 -15.27 -1.71
CA VAL A 92 -0.94 -14.85 -2.69
C VAL A 92 -0.41 -14.97 -4.12
N THR A 93 0.82 -14.51 -4.40
CA THR A 93 1.41 -14.62 -5.75
C THR A 93 1.54 -16.07 -6.19
N LEU A 94 1.94 -16.97 -5.30
CA LEU A 94 2.04 -18.39 -5.60
C LEU A 94 0.66 -19.01 -5.87
N ALA A 95 -0.32 -18.73 -4.99
CA ALA A 95 -1.67 -19.30 -5.10
C ALA A 95 -2.43 -18.84 -6.35
N LEU A 96 -2.14 -17.61 -6.86
CA LEU A 96 -2.77 -17.05 -8.05
C LEU A 96 -1.98 -17.28 -9.36
N GLY A 97 -0.84 -17.98 -9.28
CA GLY A 97 0.04 -18.19 -10.44
C GLY A 97 0.62 -16.89 -11.00
N LEU A 98 0.95 -15.93 -10.10
CA LEU A 98 1.52 -14.63 -10.45
C LEU A 98 3.06 -14.59 -10.26
N ASP A 99 3.71 -15.74 -10.21
CA ASP A 99 5.14 -15.83 -9.99
C ASP A 99 5.85 -16.38 -11.28
N PRO A 100 6.66 -15.52 -11.97
CA PRO A 100 6.98 -14.13 -11.70
C PRO A 100 5.97 -13.13 -12.31
N CYS A 101 5.80 -11.93 -11.67
CA CYS A 101 4.92 -10.86 -12.15
C CYS A 101 5.55 -9.46 -12.05
N TYR A 102 4.84 -8.45 -12.57
CA TYR A 102 5.13 -7.06 -12.26
C TYR A 102 4.42 -6.67 -10.98
N ILE A 103 5.05 -5.83 -10.15
CA ILE A 103 4.46 -5.35 -8.89
C ILE A 103 4.37 -3.84 -8.92
N LEU A 104 3.18 -3.31 -8.72
CA LEU A 104 2.89 -1.89 -8.57
C LEU A 104 2.45 -1.63 -7.13
N GLY A 105 3.23 -0.86 -6.39
CA GLY A 105 2.90 -0.47 -5.02
C GLY A 105 2.72 1.03 -4.88
N HIS A 106 1.66 1.44 -4.16
CA HIS A 106 1.41 2.82 -3.80
C HIS A 106 1.71 3.06 -2.32
N SER A 107 2.46 4.12 -1.99
CA SER A 107 2.71 4.53 -0.62
C SER A 107 3.25 3.36 0.25
N PHE A 108 2.54 2.94 1.28
CA PHE A 108 2.87 1.75 2.09
C PHE A 108 3.00 0.48 1.23
N GLY A 109 2.10 0.27 0.26
CA GLY A 109 2.21 -0.85 -0.68
C GLY A 109 3.47 -0.81 -1.54
N GLY A 110 4.01 0.37 -1.81
CA GLY A 110 5.31 0.55 -2.47
C GLY A 110 6.48 0.10 -1.60
N TRP A 111 6.42 0.37 -0.30
CA TRP A 111 7.38 -0.18 0.67
C TRP A 111 7.34 -1.71 0.70
N VAL A 112 6.13 -2.29 0.80
CA VAL A 112 5.95 -3.74 0.74
C VAL A 112 6.47 -4.32 -0.58
N ALA A 113 6.21 -3.66 -1.71
CA ALA A 113 6.67 -4.07 -3.04
C ALA A 113 8.21 -4.07 -3.16
N ALA A 114 8.87 -3.02 -2.64
CA ALA A 114 10.33 -2.94 -2.63
C ALA A 114 10.95 -4.01 -1.73
N ALA A 115 10.42 -4.22 -0.53
CA ALA A 115 10.86 -5.28 0.38
C ALA A 115 10.62 -6.69 -0.20
N TYR A 116 9.50 -6.88 -0.92
CA TYR A 116 9.22 -8.12 -1.63
C TYR A 116 10.25 -8.38 -2.73
N ALA A 117 10.58 -7.37 -3.55
CA ALA A 117 11.56 -7.48 -4.62
C ALA A 117 12.98 -7.76 -4.09
N LEU A 118 13.34 -7.21 -2.92
CA LEU A 118 14.60 -7.53 -2.24
C LEU A 118 14.65 -8.99 -1.80
N LYS A 119 13.57 -9.49 -1.23
CA LYS A 119 13.50 -10.86 -0.70
C LYS A 119 13.32 -11.92 -1.78
N TYR A 120 12.59 -11.61 -2.85
CA TYR A 120 12.24 -12.54 -3.93
C TYR A 120 12.53 -11.94 -5.32
N PRO A 121 13.80 -11.58 -5.64
CA PRO A 121 14.12 -10.87 -6.88
C PRO A 121 13.76 -11.65 -8.14
N ALA A 122 13.85 -12.99 -8.13
CA ALA A 122 13.48 -13.85 -9.26
C ALA A 122 11.96 -13.88 -9.53
N SER A 123 11.14 -13.44 -8.58
CA SER A 123 9.68 -13.41 -8.68
C SER A 123 9.13 -12.08 -9.22
N VAL A 124 10.01 -11.10 -9.49
CA VAL A 124 9.63 -9.76 -9.93
C VAL A 124 10.22 -9.45 -11.30
N LYS A 125 9.36 -9.30 -12.31
CA LYS A 125 9.76 -8.91 -13.68
C LYS A 125 10.07 -7.43 -13.82
N GLY A 126 9.43 -6.61 -12.99
CA GLY A 126 9.62 -5.18 -12.93
C GLY A 126 8.87 -4.61 -11.73
N LEU A 127 9.41 -3.55 -11.16
CA LEU A 127 8.93 -2.88 -9.97
C LEU A 127 8.44 -1.47 -10.32
N LEU A 128 7.22 -1.15 -9.91
CA LEU A 128 6.62 0.17 -10.10
C LEU A 128 6.28 0.74 -8.71
N LEU A 129 6.88 1.86 -8.38
CA LEU A 129 6.79 2.51 -7.08
C LEU A 129 6.09 3.86 -7.23
N ALA A 130 4.82 3.94 -6.82
CA ALA A 130 4.01 5.15 -6.90
C ALA A 130 3.93 5.84 -5.52
N ALA A 131 4.52 7.02 -5.37
CA ALA A 131 4.56 7.80 -4.13
C ALA A 131 4.95 6.92 -2.92
N SER A 132 6.00 6.10 -3.08
CA SER A 132 6.34 5.01 -2.14
C SER A 132 6.92 5.51 -0.82
N ALA A 133 6.40 4.96 0.28
CA ALA A 133 7.03 4.97 1.59
C ALA A 133 8.20 3.97 1.64
N GLY A 134 8.83 3.79 2.80
CA GLY A 134 9.87 2.78 3.04
C GLY A 134 11.29 3.35 3.08
N ILE A 135 11.46 4.64 2.84
CA ILE A 135 12.68 5.39 3.13
C ILE A 135 12.55 5.96 4.55
N ARG A 136 13.59 5.83 5.35
CA ARG A 136 13.59 6.34 6.72
C ARG A 136 13.43 7.85 6.72
N ASP A 137 12.43 8.31 7.43
CA ASP A 137 12.16 9.72 7.62
C ASP A 137 11.83 9.99 9.08
N ASP A 138 12.80 10.56 9.80
CA ASP A 138 12.65 10.85 11.22
C ASP A 138 11.60 11.95 11.49
N THR A 139 11.17 12.71 10.46
CA THR A 139 10.10 13.71 10.59
C THR A 139 8.71 13.08 10.75
N PHE A 140 8.55 11.79 10.39
CA PHE A 140 7.33 11.04 10.69
C PHE A 140 7.19 10.72 12.20
N CYS A 141 8.30 10.72 12.93
CA CYS A 141 8.31 10.41 14.35
C CYS A 141 7.55 11.45 15.14
N GLY A 142 6.57 11.00 15.92
CA GLY A 142 5.70 11.88 16.69
C GLY A 142 4.66 12.68 15.90
N ARG A 143 4.72 12.69 14.57
CA ARG A 143 3.76 13.41 13.71
C ARG A 143 2.30 13.05 14.02
N TYR A 144 2.05 11.81 14.41
CA TYR A 144 0.71 11.28 14.71
C TYR A 144 0.47 11.01 16.21
N ASP A 145 1.37 11.44 17.10
CA ASP A 145 1.21 11.24 18.55
C ASP A 145 -0.08 11.85 19.09
N HIS A 146 -0.53 12.96 18.53
CA HIS A 146 -1.79 13.60 18.87
C HIS A 146 -3.02 12.71 18.58
N LEU A 147 -2.89 11.69 17.70
CA LEU A 147 -3.94 10.73 17.39
C LEU A 147 -3.98 9.53 18.35
N ARG A 148 -2.94 9.32 19.18
CA ARG A 148 -2.86 8.18 20.11
C ARG A 148 -4.08 8.00 21.00
N PRO A 149 -4.71 9.06 21.57
CA PRO A 149 -5.93 8.89 22.34
C PRO A 149 -7.08 8.29 21.54
N LEU A 150 -7.13 8.56 20.22
CA LEU A 150 -8.13 7.96 19.31
C LEU A 150 -7.92 6.46 19.08
N LEU A 151 -6.70 5.96 19.36
CA LEU A 151 -6.34 4.54 19.20
C LEU A 151 -6.65 3.69 20.44
N TRP A 152 -7.04 4.32 21.55
CA TRP A 152 -7.46 3.58 22.75
C TRP A 152 -8.72 2.76 22.47
N GLN A 153 -8.65 1.46 22.74
CA GLN A 153 -9.76 0.52 22.53
C GLN A 153 -10.78 0.56 23.67
N THR A 154 -10.93 1.69 24.33
CA THR A 154 -11.90 1.88 25.40
C THR A 154 -13.16 2.52 24.87
N PRO A 155 -14.36 2.11 25.32
CA PRO A 155 -15.64 2.72 24.91
C PRO A 155 -15.75 4.18 25.39
N VAL A 156 -14.91 4.61 26.32
CA VAL A 156 -14.88 5.98 26.84
C VAL A 156 -14.64 7.01 25.73
N VAL A 157 -13.72 6.71 24.81
CA VAL A 157 -13.43 7.61 23.67
C VAL A 157 -14.64 7.74 22.75
N ASP A 158 -15.35 6.62 22.51
CA ASP A 158 -16.56 6.63 21.68
C ASP A 158 -17.70 7.41 22.36
N TRP A 159 -17.84 7.28 23.68
CA TRP A 159 -18.81 8.06 24.47
C TRP A 159 -18.49 9.54 24.44
N LEU A 160 -17.22 9.92 24.61
CA LEU A 160 -16.81 11.32 24.54
C LEU A 160 -17.06 11.92 23.16
N LEU A 161 -16.78 11.18 22.08
CA LEU A 161 -17.08 11.60 20.71
C LEU A 161 -18.59 11.76 20.46
N GLN A 162 -19.42 10.85 21.02
CA GLN A 162 -20.88 10.96 20.93
C GLN A 162 -21.42 12.17 21.69
N LEU A 163 -20.93 12.41 22.92
CA LEU A 163 -21.30 13.60 23.70
C LEU A 163 -20.88 14.89 23.00
N ALA A 164 -19.67 14.91 22.43
CA ALA A 164 -19.18 16.04 21.64
C ALA A 164 -20.05 16.32 20.41
N LYS A 165 -20.58 15.28 19.74
CA LYS A 165 -21.52 15.46 18.60
C LYS A 165 -22.81 16.14 19.01
N LEU A 166 -23.32 15.90 20.22
CA LEU A 166 -24.53 16.57 20.72
C LEU A 166 -24.29 18.06 20.93
N SER A 167 -23.12 18.44 21.43
CA SER A 167 -22.76 19.85 21.67
C SER A 167 -22.43 20.61 20.38
N THR A 168 -21.85 19.94 19.36
CA THR A 168 -21.42 20.61 18.12
C THR A 168 -22.54 20.82 17.10
N LYS A 169 -23.68 20.12 17.22
CA LYS A 169 -24.91 20.50 16.49
C LYS A 169 -25.34 21.95 16.80
N ILE A 170 -24.94 22.45 17.96
CA ILE A 170 -25.22 23.84 18.41
C ILE A 170 -24.15 24.82 17.89
N VAL A 171 -22.90 24.38 17.65
CA VAL A 171 -21.73 25.24 17.37
C VAL A 171 -21.25 25.17 15.91
N GLY A 172 -21.91 24.36 15.03
CA GLY A 172 -21.58 24.29 13.60
C GLY A 172 -20.29 23.54 13.22
N LYS A 173 -19.67 22.80 14.17
CA LYS A 173 -18.43 22.02 13.93
C LYS A 173 -18.66 20.51 13.79
N SER A 174 -19.81 20.08 13.26
CA SER A 174 -20.18 18.66 13.13
C SER A 174 -19.28 17.89 12.16
N GLU A 175 -18.81 18.51 11.08
CA GLU A 175 -18.02 17.87 10.03
C GLU A 175 -16.67 17.35 10.54
N THR A 176 -15.97 18.13 11.36
CA THR A 176 -14.68 17.73 11.94
C THR A 176 -14.83 16.52 12.87
N LEU A 177 -15.88 16.49 13.69
CA LEU A 177 -16.14 15.35 14.58
C LEU A 177 -16.60 14.10 13.82
N GLU A 178 -17.30 14.26 12.72
CA GLU A 178 -17.66 13.15 11.85
C GLU A 178 -16.42 12.54 11.20
N LYS A 179 -15.49 13.37 10.69
CA LYS A 179 -14.19 12.93 10.15
C LYS A 179 -13.37 12.18 11.21
N ILE A 180 -13.26 12.72 12.45
CA ILE A 180 -12.56 12.05 13.55
C ILE A 180 -13.20 10.71 13.90
N SER A 181 -14.54 10.66 13.98
CA SER A 181 -15.25 9.42 14.31
C SER A 181 -15.15 8.38 13.21
N TRP A 182 -15.16 8.81 11.94
CA TRP A 182 -14.92 7.95 10.79
C TRP A 182 -13.50 7.39 10.82
N PHE A 183 -12.49 8.24 10.98
CA PHE A 183 -11.09 7.85 11.07
C PHE A 183 -10.83 6.83 12.18
N ARG A 184 -11.41 7.06 13.38
CA ARG A 184 -11.32 6.11 14.48
C ARG A 184 -11.96 4.76 14.14
N ARG A 185 -13.11 4.74 13.47
CA ARG A 185 -13.75 3.49 13.05
C ARG A 185 -12.89 2.72 12.07
N GLU A 186 -12.33 3.42 11.07
CA GLU A 186 -11.41 2.81 10.09
C GLU A 186 -10.17 2.22 10.76
N LEU A 187 -9.51 2.97 11.65
CA LEU A 187 -8.36 2.47 12.40
C LEU A 187 -8.69 1.23 13.24
N ASN A 188 -9.86 1.20 13.88
CA ASN A 188 -10.28 0.05 14.67
C ASN A 188 -10.68 -1.15 13.78
N ALA A 189 -11.14 -0.91 12.57
CA ALA A 189 -11.49 -1.93 11.58
C ALA A 189 -10.24 -2.52 10.88
N GLN A 190 -9.09 -1.82 10.95
CA GLN A 190 -7.86 -2.19 10.26
C GLN A 190 -6.71 -2.39 11.28
N PRO A 191 -6.55 -3.60 11.85
CA PRO A 191 -5.58 -3.85 12.91
C PRO A 191 -4.14 -3.61 12.48
N ALA A 192 -3.80 -3.79 11.21
CA ALA A 192 -2.48 -3.44 10.70
C ALA A 192 -2.21 -1.93 10.81
N ALA A 193 -3.14 -1.08 10.35
CA ALA A 193 -2.99 0.37 10.47
C ALA A 193 -2.79 0.79 11.92
N ARG A 194 -3.58 0.22 12.83
CA ARG A 194 -3.44 0.48 14.26
C ARG A 194 -2.09 0.03 14.81
N SER A 195 -1.62 -1.18 14.45
CA SER A 195 -0.34 -1.72 14.91
C SER A 195 0.82 -0.83 14.45
N PHE A 196 0.85 -0.44 13.18
CA PHE A 196 1.88 0.48 12.68
C PHE A 196 1.86 1.82 13.41
N LEU A 197 0.70 2.41 13.69
CA LEU A 197 0.59 3.70 14.38
C LEU A 197 0.97 3.63 15.87
N VAL A 198 0.69 2.53 16.54
CA VAL A 198 0.96 2.37 17.97
C VAL A 198 2.38 1.85 18.23
N ASP A 199 2.79 0.84 17.43
CA ASP A 199 3.95 0.03 17.75
C ASP A 199 5.20 0.43 16.97
N ARG A 200 5.09 1.26 15.91
CA ARG A 200 6.18 1.44 14.95
C ARG A 200 6.46 2.89 14.51
N MET A 201 5.80 3.87 15.08
CA MET A 201 6.03 5.29 14.73
C MET A 201 7.15 5.96 15.51
N ARG A 202 8.05 5.19 16.11
CA ARG A 202 9.25 5.71 16.74
C ARG A 202 10.46 5.46 15.84
N PRO A 203 11.51 6.31 15.89
CA PRO A 203 12.72 6.12 15.09
C PRO A 203 13.36 4.75 15.29
N GLU A 204 13.35 4.26 16.53
CA GLU A 204 13.87 2.97 16.91
C GLU A 204 13.08 1.78 16.35
N ASP A 205 11.82 1.99 16.00
CA ASP A 205 10.92 0.97 15.45
C ASP A 205 10.89 0.96 13.91
N ALA A 206 11.52 1.95 13.25
CA ALA A 206 11.64 2.04 11.78
C ALA A 206 12.82 1.20 11.25
N VAL A 207 13.02 0.01 11.81
CA VAL A 207 14.16 -0.87 11.49
C VAL A 207 13.99 -1.66 10.20
N ASP A 208 12.79 -1.72 9.66
CA ASP A 208 12.45 -2.47 8.44
C ASP A 208 12.26 -1.58 7.19
N THR A 209 12.68 -0.32 7.24
CA THR A 209 12.81 0.54 6.05
C THR A 209 13.88 -0.01 5.10
N VAL A 210 13.73 0.23 3.82
CA VAL A 210 14.47 -0.48 2.77
C VAL A 210 15.67 0.30 2.21
N GLU A 211 15.87 1.56 2.61
CA GLU A 211 16.90 2.44 2.03
C GLU A 211 18.32 1.87 2.07
N LYS A 212 18.65 1.05 3.07
CA LYS A 212 19.97 0.43 3.21
C LYS A 212 20.21 -0.71 2.24
N GLU A 213 19.16 -1.29 1.67
CA GLU A 213 19.22 -2.52 0.87
C GLU A 213 18.80 -2.32 -0.58
N ILE A 214 18.05 -1.24 -0.91
CA ILE A 214 17.50 -1.03 -2.26
C ILE A 214 18.59 -0.93 -3.35
N HIS A 215 19.83 -0.59 -3.01
CA HIS A 215 20.98 -0.63 -3.92
C HIS A 215 21.29 -2.04 -4.44
N GLN A 216 20.76 -3.09 -3.80
CA GLN A 216 20.91 -4.49 -4.23
C GLN A 216 19.89 -4.90 -5.29
N LEU A 217 18.81 -4.13 -5.46
CA LEU A 217 17.79 -4.42 -6.47
C LEU A 217 18.40 -4.39 -7.89
N ARG A 218 18.04 -5.38 -8.70
CA ARG A 218 18.47 -5.51 -10.09
C ARG A 218 17.26 -5.61 -11.05
N VAL A 219 16.06 -5.55 -10.49
CA VAL A 219 14.83 -5.57 -11.29
C VAL A 219 14.62 -4.19 -11.93
N PRO A 220 14.19 -4.13 -13.20
CA PRO A 220 13.81 -2.86 -13.82
C PRO A 220 12.80 -2.13 -12.95
N THR A 221 13.08 -0.87 -12.62
CA THR A 221 12.27 -0.11 -11.68
C THR A 221 11.83 1.22 -12.26
N LEU A 222 10.53 1.52 -12.17
CA LEU A 222 9.93 2.81 -12.45
C LEU A 222 9.41 3.42 -11.15
N VAL A 223 9.94 4.58 -10.79
CA VAL A 223 9.51 5.37 -9.62
C VAL A 223 8.66 6.52 -10.12
N ILE A 224 7.47 6.68 -9.56
CA ILE A 224 6.52 7.74 -9.95
C ILE A 224 6.14 8.53 -8.70
N SER A 225 6.16 9.84 -8.78
CA SER A 225 5.80 10.74 -7.67
C SER A 225 4.90 11.87 -8.17
N GLY A 226 4.13 12.47 -7.27
CA GLY A 226 3.49 13.76 -7.49
C GLY A 226 4.39 14.90 -6.97
N ASP A 227 4.44 16.03 -7.64
CA ASP A 227 5.24 17.18 -7.18
C ASP A 227 4.59 17.95 -6.02
N ARG A 228 3.28 17.70 -5.77
CA ARG A 228 2.52 18.26 -4.65
C ARG A 228 2.15 17.21 -3.60
N ASP A 229 2.92 16.14 -3.50
CA ASP A 229 2.71 15.13 -2.47
C ASP A 229 3.17 15.65 -1.10
N GLU A 230 2.20 16.00 -0.24
CA GLU A 230 2.44 16.44 1.14
C GLU A 230 2.53 15.29 2.13
N THR A 231 2.21 14.06 1.70
CA THR A 231 2.24 12.85 2.53
C THR A 231 3.59 12.19 2.49
N ILE A 232 4.06 11.86 1.30
CA ILE A 232 5.39 11.28 1.05
C ILE A 232 6.19 12.30 0.24
N PRO A 233 7.12 13.04 0.88
CA PRO A 233 7.93 14.05 0.19
C PRO A 233 8.68 13.48 -1.01
N LEU A 234 8.86 14.27 -2.06
CA LEU A 234 9.51 13.89 -3.31
C LEU A 234 10.88 13.23 -3.11
N TRP A 235 11.64 13.67 -2.10
CA TRP A 235 12.98 13.13 -1.82
C TRP A 235 12.99 11.63 -1.50
N HIS A 236 11.86 11.02 -1.05
CA HIS A 236 11.74 9.56 -0.92
C HIS A 236 11.86 8.89 -2.30
N SER A 237 11.11 9.40 -3.27
CA SER A 237 11.16 8.90 -4.66
C SER A 237 12.51 9.14 -5.32
N GLU A 238 13.13 10.30 -5.06
CA GLU A 238 14.49 10.61 -5.51
C GLU A 238 15.52 9.64 -4.89
N THR A 239 15.33 9.26 -3.63
CA THR A 239 16.20 8.27 -2.97
C THR A 239 16.05 6.90 -3.61
N TYR A 240 14.82 6.43 -3.86
CA TYR A 240 14.60 5.18 -4.60
C TYR A 240 15.29 5.21 -5.96
N ALA A 241 15.11 6.29 -6.73
CA ALA A 241 15.68 6.41 -8.07
C ALA A 241 17.20 6.50 -8.07
N ARG A 242 17.80 7.14 -7.08
CA ARG A 242 19.25 7.29 -6.94
C ARG A 242 19.93 5.99 -6.51
N GLU A 243 19.31 5.28 -5.55
CA GLU A 243 19.90 4.10 -4.94
C GLU A 243 19.66 2.81 -5.72
N ILE A 244 18.53 2.68 -6.41
CA ILE A 244 18.23 1.49 -7.24
C ILE A 244 18.95 1.62 -8.58
N PRO A 245 19.88 0.71 -8.92
CA PRO A 245 20.58 0.77 -10.20
C PRO A 245 19.66 0.71 -11.41
N GLY A 246 19.73 1.72 -12.27
CA GLY A 246 18.93 1.81 -13.48
C GLY A 246 17.45 2.17 -13.29
N ALA A 247 17.05 2.57 -12.10
CA ALA A 247 15.70 3.05 -11.85
C ALA A 247 15.45 4.37 -12.61
N GLN A 248 14.20 4.54 -13.05
CA GLN A 248 13.73 5.76 -13.71
C GLN A 248 12.78 6.50 -12.77
N LEU A 249 12.97 7.79 -12.59
CA LEU A 249 12.04 8.67 -11.86
C LEU A 249 11.24 9.49 -12.83
N VAL A 250 9.93 9.51 -12.66
CA VAL A 250 9.00 10.40 -13.34
C VAL A 250 8.13 11.10 -12.30
N THR A 251 8.05 12.42 -12.39
CA THR A 251 7.18 13.23 -11.54
C THR A 251 5.97 13.71 -12.34
N ILE A 252 4.77 13.50 -11.80
CA ILE A 252 3.51 13.98 -12.38
C ILE A 252 3.28 15.40 -11.85
N PRO A 253 3.23 16.43 -12.74
CA PRO A 253 3.00 17.80 -12.32
C PRO A 253 1.67 17.98 -11.62
N GLU A 254 1.63 18.85 -10.60
CA GLU A 254 0.45 19.19 -9.82
C GLU A 254 -0.21 18.02 -9.08
N ALA A 255 0.41 16.82 -9.09
CA ALA A 255 -0.17 15.64 -8.51
C ALA A 255 0.08 15.55 -7.00
N SER A 256 -0.98 15.21 -6.28
CA SER A 256 -0.97 14.91 -4.85
C SER A 256 -0.60 13.45 -4.58
N HIS A 257 -0.72 13.02 -3.31
CA HIS A 257 -0.44 11.65 -2.88
C HIS A 257 -1.34 10.58 -3.51
N SER A 258 -2.60 10.92 -3.84
CA SER A 258 -3.62 9.96 -4.27
C SER A 258 -3.47 9.54 -5.75
N LEU A 259 -2.27 9.19 -6.19
CA LEU A 259 -1.97 8.88 -7.59
C LEU A 259 -2.90 7.84 -8.22
N PRO A 260 -3.21 6.68 -7.59
CA PRO A 260 -4.07 5.67 -8.21
C PRO A 260 -5.51 6.12 -8.43
N GLN A 261 -6.02 7.00 -7.57
CA GLN A 261 -7.42 7.44 -7.60
C GLN A 261 -7.60 8.65 -8.52
N ASP A 262 -6.72 9.64 -8.39
CA ASP A 262 -6.93 10.97 -8.97
C ASP A 262 -6.17 11.18 -10.29
N TYR A 263 -5.09 10.37 -10.51
CA TYR A 263 -4.18 10.52 -11.67
C TYR A 263 -4.02 9.20 -12.44
N ALA A 264 -5.10 8.40 -12.51
CA ALA A 264 -5.08 7.10 -13.17
C ALA A 264 -4.71 7.14 -14.66
N PRO A 265 -5.18 8.11 -15.49
CA PRO A 265 -4.76 8.22 -16.88
C PRO A 265 -3.26 8.51 -17.04
N GLU A 266 -2.72 9.42 -16.22
CA GLU A 266 -1.30 9.80 -16.21
C GLU A 266 -0.43 8.60 -15.80
N LEU A 267 -0.85 7.87 -14.73
CA LEU A 267 -0.18 6.64 -14.34
C LEU A 267 -0.18 5.60 -15.46
N ALA A 268 -1.31 5.38 -16.11
CA ALA A 268 -1.39 4.42 -17.22
C ALA A 268 -0.47 4.79 -18.36
N ALA A 269 -0.39 6.09 -18.71
CA ALA A 269 0.49 6.61 -19.76
C ALA A 269 1.99 6.38 -19.46
N LEU A 270 2.36 6.25 -18.18
CA LEU A 270 3.73 5.93 -17.76
C LEU A 270 3.97 4.42 -17.65
N ILE A 271 2.98 3.68 -17.14
CA ILE A 271 3.08 2.24 -16.87
C ILE A 271 3.10 1.42 -18.15
N LEU A 272 2.18 1.67 -19.09
CA LEU A 272 2.06 0.85 -20.30
C LEU A 272 3.35 0.84 -21.16
N PRO A 273 3.98 1.99 -21.49
CA PRO A 273 5.23 1.98 -22.25
C PRO A 273 6.39 1.31 -21.49
N PHE A 274 6.42 1.42 -20.15
CA PHE A 274 7.42 0.73 -19.34
C PHE A 274 7.27 -0.78 -19.44
N LEU A 275 6.05 -1.31 -19.29
CA LEU A 275 5.78 -2.75 -19.42
C LEU A 275 6.07 -3.28 -20.84
N GLU A 276 5.69 -2.54 -21.89
CA GLU A 276 5.95 -2.90 -23.27
C GLU A 276 7.44 -3.01 -23.58
N ARG A 277 8.22 -2.03 -23.13
CA ARG A 277 9.68 -2.06 -23.31
C ARG A 277 10.32 -3.27 -22.63
N LEU A 278 9.86 -3.65 -21.43
CA LEU A 278 10.38 -4.81 -20.72
C LEU A 278 10.01 -6.13 -21.41
N LYS A 279 8.81 -6.20 -22.00
CA LYS A 279 8.41 -7.37 -22.82
C LYS A 279 9.29 -7.51 -24.07
N ALA A 280 9.56 -6.41 -24.77
CA ALA A 280 10.39 -6.41 -25.96
C ALA A 280 11.84 -6.85 -25.68
N ASN A 281 12.38 -6.53 -24.49
CA ASN A 281 13.72 -6.91 -24.08
C ASN A 281 13.82 -8.36 -23.55
N ALA A 282 12.69 -9.02 -23.30
CA ALA A 282 12.62 -10.40 -22.81
C ALA A 282 12.47 -11.47 -23.92
N LEU A 283 12.26 -11.03 -25.17
CA LEU A 283 12.22 -11.84 -26.40
C LEU A 283 13.59 -11.88 -27.07
#